data_20be291813492f29edf3d2e0c321897c
#
_entry.id   20be291813492f29edf3d2e0c321897c
#
_cell.length_a   1.000
_cell.length_b   1.000
_cell.length_c   1.000
_cell.angle_alpha   90.00
_cell.angle_beta   90.00
_cell.angle_gamma   90.00
#
_symmetry.space_group_name_H-M   'P 1'
#
loop_
_entity.id
_entity.type
_entity.pdbx_description
1 polymer ?
#
loop_
_entity_poly.entity_id
_entity_poly.type
_entity_poly.pdbx_seq_one_letter_code
_entity_poly.pdbx_strand_id
1 'polypeptide(L)'
;EKELTEQKYPFKHVYTGISKTVKRALPLKAIKRIKELDLTLKPHLDYARDVFLFSFYTRGMSFIDMAYLKKSDLKNGVIIYRRKKTGQQLTIKWEKCMEDIIAKYNGCSTTQYLLPIITNPCADERMQYRNAISRINVALKEVARLAGLNMPLTMHCARHCWASIA
;
A
#
# COMPACT_ATOMS: atom_id res chain seq x y z
N GLU A 1 -55.34 18.91 -23.90
CA GLU A 1 -54.95 18.76 -22.47
C GLU A 1 -53.71 17.91 -22.44
N LYS A 2 -52.55 18.47 -22.08
CA LYS A 2 -51.32 17.71 -21.85
C LYS A 2 -51.42 17.13 -20.45
N GLU A 3 -51.63 15.82 -20.34
CA GLU A 3 -51.43 15.11 -19.09
C GLU A 3 -49.96 15.33 -18.61
N LEU A 4 -49.85 16.03 -17.50
CA LEU A 4 -48.56 16.12 -16.77
C LEU A 4 -48.25 14.73 -16.25
N THR A 5 -47.30 14.06 -16.87
CA THR A 5 -46.75 12.78 -16.37
C THR A 5 -46.28 12.94 -14.93
N GLU A 6 -46.77 12.09 -14.01
CA GLU A 6 -46.30 12.08 -12.61
C GLU A 6 -44.77 12.09 -12.56
N GLN A 7 -44.26 13.05 -11.85
CA GLN A 7 -42.80 13.20 -11.69
C GLN A 7 -42.28 12.01 -10.85
N LYS A 8 -41.74 11.01 -11.52
CA LYS A 8 -41.11 9.86 -10.86
C LYS A 8 -39.78 10.32 -10.25
N TYR A 9 -39.69 10.31 -8.94
CA TYR A 9 -38.43 10.55 -8.22
C TYR A 9 -37.65 9.23 -8.09
N PRO A 10 -36.75 8.88 -9.03
CA PRO A 10 -36.06 7.60 -9.04
C PRO A 10 -35.16 7.37 -7.83
N PHE A 11 -34.81 8.45 -7.11
CA PHE A 11 -33.92 8.39 -5.94
C PHE A 11 -34.66 8.54 -4.60
N LYS A 12 -35.99 8.56 -4.57
CA LYS A 12 -36.78 8.75 -3.34
C LYS A 12 -36.48 7.71 -2.25
N HIS A 13 -36.08 6.51 -2.63
CA HIS A 13 -35.76 5.39 -1.72
C HIS A 13 -34.26 5.03 -1.71
N VAL A 14 -33.42 5.85 -2.31
CA VAL A 14 -31.95 5.60 -2.27
C VAL A 14 -31.42 6.06 -0.92
N TYR A 15 -30.73 5.16 -0.23
CA TYR A 15 -30.05 5.48 1.01
C TYR A 15 -28.94 6.52 0.74
N THR A 16 -29.15 7.75 1.24
CA THR A 16 -28.18 8.85 1.11
C THR A 16 -27.34 9.05 2.38
N GLY A 17 -27.49 8.17 3.36
CA GLY A 17 -26.74 8.25 4.60
C GLY A 17 -25.28 7.85 4.45
N ILE A 18 -24.43 8.39 5.32
CA ILE A 18 -23.01 7.99 5.42
C ILE A 18 -22.95 6.66 6.17
N SER A 19 -22.64 5.56 5.46
CA SER A 19 -22.38 4.29 6.13
C SER A 19 -21.10 4.41 6.98
N LYS A 20 -21.15 3.94 8.24
CA LYS A 20 -19.96 3.88 9.10
C LYS A 20 -18.94 2.93 8.47
N THR A 21 -17.86 3.48 7.95
CA THR A 21 -16.75 2.66 7.44
C THR A 21 -15.98 2.06 8.61
N VAL A 22 -15.61 0.79 8.50
CA VAL A 22 -14.76 0.12 9.50
C VAL A 22 -13.41 0.84 9.56
N LYS A 23 -13.04 1.32 10.75
CA LYS A 23 -11.73 1.95 10.97
C LYS A 23 -10.63 0.90 10.77
N ARG A 24 -9.79 1.09 9.76
CA ARG A 24 -8.69 0.17 9.38
C ARG A 24 -7.31 0.67 9.83
N ALA A 25 -7.28 1.76 10.59
CA ALA A 25 -6.05 2.31 11.14
C ALA A 25 -5.64 1.53 12.39
N LEU A 26 -4.37 1.16 12.44
CA LEU A 26 -3.75 0.56 13.61
C LEU A 26 -3.03 1.63 14.43
N PRO A 27 -2.99 1.49 15.77
CA PRO A 27 -2.20 2.37 16.62
C PRO A 27 -0.69 2.12 16.39
N LEU A 28 0.14 3.11 16.69
CA LEU A 28 1.60 3.03 16.53
C LEU A 28 2.21 1.81 17.25
N LYS A 29 1.66 1.42 18.40
CA LYS A 29 2.09 0.22 19.14
C LYS A 29 1.93 -1.06 18.30
N ALA A 30 0.88 -1.16 17.50
CA ALA A 30 0.67 -2.30 16.61
C ALA A 30 1.67 -2.29 15.43
N ILE A 31 1.98 -1.12 14.88
CA ILE A 31 3.01 -0.97 13.84
C ILE A 31 4.39 -1.40 14.38
N LYS A 32 4.73 -1.02 15.61
CA LYS A 32 5.97 -1.47 16.26
C LYS A 32 6.02 -2.99 16.40
N ARG A 33 4.95 -3.64 16.87
CA ARG A 33 4.87 -5.11 16.94
C ARG A 33 5.07 -5.78 15.57
N ILE A 34 4.46 -5.24 14.52
CA ILE A 34 4.65 -5.75 13.15
C ILE A 34 6.12 -5.65 12.74
N LYS A 35 6.76 -4.51 13.02
CA LYS A 35 8.18 -4.27 12.70
C LYS A 35 9.11 -5.24 13.43
N GLU A 36 8.82 -5.54 14.68
CA GLU A 36 9.66 -6.35 15.59
C GLU A 36 9.50 -7.88 15.42
N LEU A 37 8.57 -8.32 14.56
CA LEU A 37 8.41 -9.75 14.28
C LEU A 37 9.69 -10.36 13.70
N ASP A 38 10.15 -11.43 14.28
CA ASP A 38 11.17 -12.27 13.66
C ASP A 38 10.52 -13.16 12.58
N LEU A 39 10.82 -12.85 11.34
CA LEU A 39 10.31 -13.54 10.15
C LEU A 39 11.45 -14.15 9.31
N THR A 40 12.64 -14.29 9.87
CA THR A 40 13.86 -14.80 9.20
C THR A 40 13.61 -16.12 8.50
N LEU A 41 12.86 -17.04 9.13
CA LEU A 41 12.52 -18.35 8.57
C LEU A 41 11.32 -18.31 7.58
N LYS A 42 10.71 -17.15 7.36
CA LYS A 42 9.54 -16.98 6.49
C LYS A 42 9.74 -15.82 5.52
N PRO A 43 10.63 -15.94 4.51
CA PRO A 43 11.03 -14.82 3.65
C PRO A 43 9.85 -14.13 2.94
N HIS A 44 8.79 -14.88 2.58
CA HIS A 44 7.60 -14.30 1.93
C HIS A 44 6.77 -13.42 2.88
N LEU A 45 6.74 -13.73 4.18
CA LEU A 45 6.10 -12.89 5.20
C LEU A 45 6.97 -11.68 5.52
N ASP A 46 8.29 -11.88 5.60
CA ASP A 46 9.28 -10.82 5.81
C ASP A 46 9.17 -9.76 4.70
N TYR A 47 9.13 -10.20 3.45
CA TYR A 47 8.93 -9.32 2.31
C TYR A 47 7.59 -8.56 2.38
N ALA A 48 6.49 -9.24 2.67
CA ALA A 48 5.17 -8.62 2.77
C ALA A 48 5.12 -7.56 3.89
N ARG A 49 5.71 -7.87 5.06
CA ARG A 49 5.88 -6.92 6.16
C ARG A 49 6.69 -5.69 5.73
N ASP A 50 7.80 -5.89 5.07
CA ASP A 50 8.69 -4.81 4.65
C ASP A 50 8.03 -3.89 3.61
N VAL A 51 7.30 -4.46 2.65
CA VAL A 51 6.50 -3.68 1.68
C VAL A 51 5.39 -2.89 2.38
N PHE A 52 4.74 -3.46 3.39
CA PHE A 52 3.75 -2.75 4.21
C PHE A 52 4.39 -1.58 4.98
N LEU A 53 5.52 -1.82 5.63
CA LEU A 53 6.25 -0.79 6.38
C LEU A 53 6.79 0.30 5.45
N PHE A 54 7.27 -0.07 4.27
CA PHE A 54 7.71 0.91 3.26
C PHE A 54 6.56 1.84 2.86
N SER A 55 5.35 1.31 2.62
CA SER A 55 4.16 2.13 2.39
C SER A 55 3.86 3.08 3.55
N PHE A 56 3.96 2.58 4.78
CA PHE A 56 3.74 3.40 5.97
C PHE A 56 4.79 4.52 6.08
N TYR A 57 6.08 4.22 5.92
CA TYR A 57 7.17 5.21 6.00
C TYR A 57 7.10 6.23 4.86
N THR A 58 6.66 5.83 3.68
CA THR A 58 6.47 6.73 2.52
C THR A 58 5.12 7.46 2.56
N ARG A 59 4.62 7.78 3.76
CA ARG A 59 3.39 8.56 3.98
C ARG A 59 2.14 7.92 3.38
N GLY A 60 2.05 6.60 3.47
CA GLY A 60 0.93 5.84 2.92
C GLY A 60 0.92 5.79 1.39
N MET A 61 2.09 5.69 0.75
CA MET A 61 2.20 5.50 -0.69
C MET A 61 1.37 4.30 -1.13
N SER A 62 0.60 4.43 -2.21
CA SER A 62 -0.25 3.33 -2.69
C SER A 62 0.60 2.21 -3.27
N PHE A 63 0.09 0.97 -3.24
CA PHE A 63 0.84 -0.18 -3.75
C PHE A 63 1.18 -0.03 -5.24
N ILE A 64 0.28 0.56 -6.05
CA ILE A 64 0.57 0.81 -7.45
C ILE A 64 1.69 1.85 -7.61
N ASP A 65 1.72 2.90 -6.77
CA ASP A 65 2.78 3.90 -6.84
C ASP A 65 4.13 3.28 -6.43
N MET A 66 4.16 2.39 -5.42
CA MET A 66 5.36 1.65 -5.02
C MET A 66 5.85 0.69 -6.11
N ALA A 67 4.94 -0.02 -6.78
CA ALA A 67 5.30 -0.98 -7.83
C ALA A 67 6.00 -0.31 -9.02
N TYR A 68 5.59 0.92 -9.34
CA TYR A 68 6.16 1.69 -10.44
C TYR A 68 7.16 2.77 -10.01
N LEU A 69 7.55 2.79 -8.73
CA LEU A 69 8.56 3.71 -8.21
C LEU A 69 9.94 3.32 -8.77
N LYS A 70 10.57 4.25 -9.48
CA LYS A 70 11.86 4.00 -10.15
C LYS A 70 13.03 4.34 -9.22
N LYS A 71 14.16 3.68 -9.44
CA LYS A 71 15.43 4.03 -8.78
C LYS A 71 15.82 5.48 -9.08
N SER A 72 15.50 5.99 -10.28
CA SER A 72 15.74 7.38 -10.70
C SER A 72 14.85 8.41 -10.00
N ASP A 73 13.75 8.00 -9.32
CA ASP A 73 12.89 8.91 -8.56
C ASP A 73 13.48 9.27 -7.19
N LEU A 74 14.50 8.52 -6.75
CA LEU A 74 15.28 8.82 -5.55
C LEU A 74 16.48 9.68 -5.93
N LYS A 75 16.47 10.95 -5.55
CA LYS A 75 17.53 11.93 -5.83
C LYS A 75 17.75 12.85 -4.64
N ASN A 76 19.00 13.15 -4.32
CA ASN A 76 19.36 14.14 -3.30
C ASN A 76 18.65 13.92 -1.94
N GLY A 77 18.48 12.66 -1.51
CA GLY A 77 17.84 12.35 -0.24
C GLY A 77 16.31 12.54 -0.22
N VAL A 78 15.67 12.60 -1.38
CA VAL A 78 14.21 12.67 -1.51
C VAL A 78 13.71 11.75 -2.61
N ILE A 79 12.50 11.21 -2.41
CA ILE A 79 11.71 10.55 -3.47
C ILE A 79 10.81 11.60 -4.10
N ILE A 80 10.87 11.75 -5.42
CA ILE A 80 9.97 12.61 -6.19
C ILE A 80 9.23 11.74 -7.20
N TYR A 81 7.91 11.57 -7.03
CA TYR A 81 7.12 10.73 -7.92
C TYR A 81 5.75 11.33 -8.23
N ARG A 82 5.13 10.87 -9.32
CA ARG A 82 3.75 11.24 -9.68
C ARG A 82 2.80 10.10 -9.36
N ARG A 83 1.75 10.41 -8.59
CA ARG A 83 0.70 9.43 -8.26
C ARG A 83 0.01 8.92 -9.52
N LYS A 84 -0.06 7.61 -9.69
CA LYS A 84 -0.73 6.97 -10.83
C LYS A 84 -2.21 7.32 -10.95
N LYS A 85 -2.91 7.50 -9.82
CA LYS A 85 -4.35 7.79 -9.81
C LYS A 85 -4.69 9.25 -10.14
N THR A 86 -3.88 10.21 -9.72
CA THR A 86 -4.24 11.65 -9.77
C THR A 86 -3.26 12.50 -10.56
N GLY A 87 -2.10 11.95 -10.97
CA GLY A 87 -1.04 12.71 -11.63
C GLY A 87 -0.31 13.72 -10.72
N GLN A 88 -0.74 13.85 -9.46
CA GLN A 88 -0.14 14.78 -8.52
C GLN A 88 1.31 14.38 -8.22
N GLN A 89 2.23 15.34 -8.30
CA GLN A 89 3.62 15.14 -7.89
C GLN A 89 3.72 15.25 -6.37
N LEU A 90 4.42 14.30 -5.77
CA LEU A 90 4.70 14.26 -4.34
C LEU A 90 6.20 14.15 -4.11
N THR A 91 6.66 14.78 -3.03
CA THR A 91 8.03 14.73 -2.57
C THR A 91 8.05 14.16 -1.15
N ILE A 92 8.87 13.13 -0.93
CA ILE A 92 9.01 12.46 0.36
C ILE A 92 10.49 12.43 0.71
N LYS A 93 10.83 12.90 1.92
CA LYS A 93 12.19 12.80 2.45
C LYS A 93 12.57 11.32 2.59
N TRP A 94 13.76 10.97 2.11
CA TRP A 94 14.33 9.65 2.26
C TRP A 94 14.84 9.46 3.69
N GLU A 95 14.41 8.38 4.31
CA GLU A 95 14.71 8.08 5.70
C GLU A 95 15.47 6.76 5.81
N LYS A 96 16.31 6.61 6.85
CA LYS A 96 17.10 5.39 7.07
C LYS A 96 16.25 4.11 7.10
N CYS A 97 15.04 4.15 7.66
CA CYS A 97 14.14 3.00 7.71
C CYS A 97 13.66 2.54 6.32
N MET A 98 13.58 3.45 5.34
CA MET A 98 13.27 3.12 3.94
C MET A 98 14.51 2.51 3.26
N GLU A 99 15.68 3.08 3.52
CA GLU A 99 16.96 2.60 2.99
C GLU A 99 17.24 1.17 3.45
N ASP A 100 17.04 0.87 4.74
CA ASP A 100 17.25 -0.45 5.31
C ASP A 100 16.37 -1.52 4.65
N ILE A 101 15.11 -1.17 4.32
CA ILE A 101 14.23 -2.06 3.57
C ILE A 101 14.75 -2.29 2.15
N ILE A 102 15.11 -1.22 1.43
CA ILE A 102 15.58 -1.36 0.05
C ILE A 102 16.91 -2.13 -0.02
N ALA A 103 17.80 -1.91 0.94
CA ALA A 103 19.08 -2.62 1.01
C ALA A 103 18.92 -4.14 1.09
N LYS A 104 17.89 -4.65 1.79
CA LYS A 104 17.57 -6.09 1.87
C LYS A 104 17.26 -6.71 0.51
N TYR A 105 16.69 -5.94 -0.40
CA TYR A 105 16.23 -6.41 -1.72
C TYR A 105 17.13 -5.92 -2.85
N ASN A 106 18.26 -5.31 -2.53
CA ASN A 106 19.23 -4.87 -3.52
C ASN A 106 19.77 -6.10 -4.29
N GLY A 107 19.68 -6.07 -5.61
CA GLY A 107 20.07 -7.21 -6.45
C GLY A 107 18.95 -8.23 -6.72
N CYS A 108 17.80 -8.18 -6.03
CA CYS A 108 16.67 -9.09 -6.30
C CYS A 108 15.94 -8.81 -7.62
N SER A 109 16.23 -7.70 -8.28
CA SER A 109 15.61 -7.33 -9.55
C SER A 109 16.56 -6.51 -10.42
N THR A 110 16.63 -6.85 -11.70
CA THR A 110 17.39 -6.11 -12.73
C THR A 110 16.58 -4.97 -13.34
N THR A 111 15.33 -4.79 -12.94
CA THR A 111 14.46 -3.75 -13.48
C THR A 111 14.83 -2.35 -12.96
N GLN A 112 14.24 -1.34 -13.60
CA GLN A 112 14.39 0.06 -13.22
C GLN A 112 13.69 0.42 -11.89
N TYR A 113 12.84 -0.46 -11.36
CA TYR A 113 12.02 -0.20 -10.19
C TYR A 113 12.78 -0.35 -8.88
N LEU A 114 12.39 0.44 -7.88
CA LEU A 114 13.07 0.50 -6.59
C LEU A 114 12.81 -0.76 -5.74
N LEU A 115 11.56 -1.25 -5.76
CA LEU A 115 11.15 -2.47 -5.07
C LEU A 115 10.97 -3.62 -6.06
N PRO A 116 11.29 -4.89 -5.69
CA PRO A 116 11.15 -6.05 -6.57
C PRO A 116 9.69 -6.54 -6.64
N ILE A 117 8.75 -5.64 -6.98
CA ILE A 117 7.34 -5.95 -7.22
C ILE A 117 7.14 -6.38 -8.68
N ILE A 118 7.75 -5.61 -9.59
CA ILE A 118 7.83 -5.93 -11.02
C ILE A 118 9.27 -6.35 -11.28
N THR A 119 9.49 -7.62 -11.55
CA THR A 119 10.84 -8.22 -11.60
C THR A 119 11.24 -8.70 -12.98
N ASN A 120 10.27 -8.99 -13.85
CA ASN A 120 10.54 -9.48 -15.21
C ASN A 120 10.22 -8.37 -16.23
N PRO A 121 11.25 -7.79 -16.90
CA PRO A 121 11.03 -6.73 -17.89
C PRO A 121 10.36 -7.23 -19.17
N CYS A 122 10.38 -8.55 -19.43
CA CYS A 122 9.79 -9.15 -20.63
C CYS A 122 8.33 -9.58 -20.44
N ALA A 123 7.79 -9.53 -19.22
CA ALA A 123 6.42 -9.93 -18.93
C ALA A 123 5.53 -8.71 -18.64
N ASP A 124 4.22 -8.90 -18.80
CA ASP A 124 3.23 -7.84 -18.52
C ASP A 124 3.36 -7.31 -17.08
N GLU A 125 3.72 -6.03 -16.95
CA GLU A 125 3.92 -5.36 -15.66
C GLU A 125 2.63 -5.28 -14.85
N ARG A 126 1.48 -5.09 -15.51
CA ARG A 126 0.17 -5.01 -14.85
C ARG A 126 -0.21 -6.35 -14.23
N MET A 127 0.07 -7.45 -14.91
CA MET A 127 -0.14 -8.80 -14.37
C MET A 127 0.77 -9.06 -13.17
N GLN A 128 2.05 -8.71 -13.26
CA GLN A 128 2.99 -8.85 -12.14
C GLN A 128 2.51 -8.07 -10.92
N TYR A 129 2.15 -6.81 -11.10
CA TYR A 129 1.58 -5.95 -10.05
C TYR A 129 0.34 -6.58 -9.41
N ARG A 130 -0.64 -7.05 -10.20
CA ARG A 130 -1.87 -7.66 -9.67
C ARG A 130 -1.61 -8.94 -8.90
N ASN A 131 -0.72 -9.78 -9.38
CA ASN A 131 -0.34 -11.01 -8.71
C ASN A 131 0.43 -10.71 -7.42
N ALA A 132 1.32 -9.72 -7.43
CA ALA A 132 2.09 -9.32 -6.26
C ALA A 132 1.19 -8.78 -5.14
N ILE A 133 0.25 -7.87 -5.43
CA ILE A 133 -0.65 -7.33 -4.39
C ILE A 133 -1.53 -8.41 -3.78
N SER A 134 -1.98 -9.38 -4.57
CA SER A 134 -2.78 -10.51 -4.08
C SER A 134 -1.97 -11.36 -3.11
N ARG A 135 -0.76 -11.80 -3.49
CA ARG A 135 0.14 -12.58 -2.65
C ARG A 135 0.54 -11.85 -1.37
N ILE A 136 0.88 -10.58 -1.46
CA ILE A 136 1.25 -9.76 -0.30
C ILE A 136 0.07 -9.61 0.66
N ASN A 137 -1.14 -9.37 0.17
CA ASN A 137 -2.31 -9.27 1.05
C ASN A 137 -2.64 -10.60 1.75
N VAL A 138 -2.39 -11.76 1.12
CA VAL A 138 -2.52 -13.07 1.77
C VAL A 138 -1.48 -13.20 2.88
N ALA A 139 -0.21 -12.90 2.59
CA ALA A 139 0.88 -12.95 3.56
C ALA A 139 0.67 -11.98 4.74
N LEU A 140 0.14 -10.78 4.49
CA LEU A 140 -0.15 -9.80 5.53
C LEU A 140 -1.22 -10.25 6.53
N LYS A 141 -2.16 -11.12 6.15
CA LYS A 141 -3.11 -11.72 7.10
C LYS A 141 -2.40 -12.58 8.12
N GLU A 142 -1.41 -13.35 7.68
CA GLU A 142 -0.59 -14.18 8.58
C GLU A 142 0.34 -13.31 9.45
N VAL A 143 0.92 -12.26 8.90
CA VAL A 143 1.69 -11.25 9.67
C VAL A 143 0.81 -10.64 10.76
N ALA A 144 -0.45 -10.30 10.45
CA ALA A 144 -1.40 -9.78 11.45
C ALA A 144 -1.64 -10.78 12.59
N ARG A 145 -1.83 -12.07 12.25
CA ARG A 145 -2.01 -13.15 13.24
C ARG A 145 -0.79 -13.29 14.15
N LEU A 146 0.41 -13.32 13.58
CA LEU A 146 1.66 -13.41 14.32
C LEU A 146 1.92 -12.19 15.21
N ALA A 147 1.51 -10.99 14.76
CA ALA A 147 1.58 -9.76 15.54
C ALA A 147 0.48 -9.64 16.61
N GLY A 148 -0.42 -10.62 16.74
CA GLY A 148 -1.53 -10.58 17.68
C GLY A 148 -2.52 -9.45 17.40
N LEU A 149 -2.83 -9.18 16.13
CA LEU A 149 -3.81 -8.17 15.73
C LEU A 149 -5.21 -8.78 15.62
N ASN A 150 -6.21 -8.05 16.10
CA ASN A 150 -7.63 -8.48 16.07
C ASN A 150 -8.32 -8.20 14.72
N MET A 151 -7.56 -7.73 13.71
CA MET A 151 -8.09 -7.42 12.39
C MET A 151 -7.13 -7.86 11.29
N PRO A 152 -7.63 -8.23 10.11
CA PRO A 152 -6.77 -8.61 8.98
C PRO A 152 -6.01 -7.39 8.47
N LEU A 153 -4.71 -7.58 8.22
CA LEU A 153 -3.85 -6.57 7.63
C LEU A 153 -3.91 -6.66 6.10
N THR A 154 -3.93 -5.51 5.45
CA THR A 154 -3.81 -5.37 3.99
C THR A 154 -2.94 -4.16 3.66
N MET A 155 -2.46 -4.07 2.43
CA MET A 155 -1.67 -2.90 1.99
C MET A 155 -2.41 -1.58 2.18
N HIS A 156 -3.75 -1.58 2.07
CA HIS A 156 -4.55 -0.38 2.28
C HIS A 156 -4.50 0.15 3.72
N CYS A 157 -4.31 -0.74 4.70
CA CYS A 157 -4.20 -0.36 6.11
C CYS A 157 -2.99 0.56 6.37
N ALA A 158 -1.88 0.39 5.65
CA ALA A 158 -0.68 1.23 5.83
C ALA A 158 -0.99 2.73 5.65
N ARG A 159 -1.79 3.08 4.64
CA ARG A 159 -2.23 4.45 4.40
C ARG A 159 -3.13 4.98 5.51
N HIS A 160 -4.08 4.16 5.99
CA HIS A 160 -4.95 4.56 7.09
C HIS A 160 -4.16 4.74 8.38
N CYS A 161 -3.17 3.87 8.64
CA CYS A 161 -2.31 3.97 9.81
C CYS A 161 -1.50 5.27 9.78
N TRP A 162 -0.85 5.58 8.66
CA TRP A 162 -0.10 6.81 8.52
C TRP A 162 -0.99 8.04 8.72
N ALA A 163 -2.13 8.12 8.03
CA ALA A 163 -3.05 9.26 8.11
C ALA A 163 -3.68 9.46 9.51
N SER A 164 -3.65 8.43 10.36
CA SER A 164 -4.21 8.52 11.73
C SER A 164 -3.15 8.80 12.80
N ILE A 165 -1.85 8.67 12.47
CA ILE A 165 -0.72 8.83 13.39
C ILE A 165 0.02 10.15 13.12
N ALA A 166 0.01 10.62 11.85
CA ALA A 166 0.60 11.89 11.43
C ALA A 166 -0.24 13.09 11.88
#